data_d69a702263530ecbb7f69e5d11624868
#
_entry.id   d69a702263530ecbb7f69e5d11624868
#
_cell.length_a   1.000
_cell.length_b   1.000
_cell.length_c   1.000
_cell.angle_alpha   90.00
_cell.angle_beta   90.00
_cell.angle_gamma   90.00
#
_symmetry.space_group_name_H-M   'P 1'
#
loop_
_entity.id
_entity.type
_entity.pdbx_description
1 polymer ?
#
loop_
_entity_poly.entity_id
_entity_poly.type
_entity_poly.pdbx_seq_one_letter_code
_entity_poly.pdbx_strand_id
1 'polypeptide(L)'
;MSLLSGVSRLLVSPSSATWVLVREASKKAGSSTKNLGGKSPGKRYGVKTLDGDFVHAGNILATQRLMRWHPGSQVGIGRNNTLFALEDGIVRYTKEVYVPSPRSSDSMNVIAKLPMGAVLYKTFVNVIPQPKEHSFKLVDMI
;
A
#
# COMPACT_ATOMS: atom_id res chain seq x y z
N MET A 1 63.27 71.96 -43.56
CA MET A 1 61.90 72.48 -43.48
C MET A 1 60.97 71.48 -42.87
N SER A 2 60.48 71.87 -41.76
CA SER A 2 59.65 71.09 -40.86
C SER A 2 58.25 70.93 -41.35
N LEU A 3 57.60 69.86 -41.05
CA LEU A 3 56.15 69.89 -40.81
C LEU A 3 55.82 68.81 -39.78
N LEU A 4 55.49 69.32 -38.67
CA LEU A 4 54.86 68.59 -37.58
C LEU A 4 53.47 68.19 -37.97
N SER A 5 53.15 66.95 -37.88
CA SER A 5 51.76 66.47 -37.83
C SER A 5 51.46 65.92 -36.44
N GLY A 6 50.62 66.70 -35.77
CA GLY A 6 50.12 66.33 -34.44
C GLY A 6 49.22 65.13 -34.51
N VAL A 7 49.59 64.13 -33.75
CA VAL A 7 48.74 63.00 -33.51
C VAL A 7 47.91 63.30 -32.30
N SER A 8 46.66 63.66 -32.45
CA SER A 8 45.70 63.77 -31.40
C SER A 8 45.45 62.39 -30.79
N ARG A 9 45.98 62.17 -29.61
CA ARG A 9 45.65 61.06 -28.78
C ARG A 9 44.23 61.19 -28.27
N LEU A 10 43.34 60.43 -28.89
CA LEU A 10 42.06 60.17 -28.28
C LEU A 10 42.25 59.41 -26.98
N LEU A 11 42.08 60.09 -25.88
CA LEU A 11 41.97 59.45 -24.56
C LEU A 11 40.65 58.67 -24.51
N VAL A 12 40.76 57.41 -24.80
CA VAL A 12 39.65 56.50 -24.50
C VAL A 12 39.64 56.31 -22.99
N SER A 13 38.68 56.94 -22.36
CA SER A 13 38.39 56.73 -20.96
C SER A 13 38.09 55.25 -20.72
N PRO A 14 38.66 54.59 -19.71
CA PRO A 14 38.27 53.24 -19.42
C PRO A 14 36.79 53.24 -19.03
N SER A 15 35.97 52.59 -19.82
CA SER A 15 34.61 52.35 -19.48
C SER A 15 34.60 51.71 -18.07
N SER A 16 33.86 52.31 -17.19
CA SER A 16 33.63 51.80 -15.84
C SER A 16 33.10 50.38 -15.98
N ALA A 17 33.97 49.44 -15.75
CA ALA A 17 33.57 48.04 -15.63
C ALA A 17 32.63 47.93 -14.44
N THR A 18 31.36 47.96 -14.69
CA THR A 18 30.37 47.60 -13.69
C THR A 18 30.58 46.13 -13.33
N TRP A 19 31.22 45.91 -12.21
CA TRP A 19 31.32 44.58 -11.63
C TRP A 19 29.92 44.19 -11.21
N VAL A 20 29.22 43.50 -12.07
CA VAL A 20 27.99 42.83 -11.70
C VAL A 20 28.43 41.66 -10.85
N LEU A 21 28.33 41.78 -9.54
CA LEU A 21 28.42 40.69 -8.61
C LEU A 21 27.25 39.72 -8.91
N VAL A 22 27.50 38.82 -9.84
CA VAL A 22 26.61 37.68 -10.02
C VAL A 22 26.70 36.88 -8.76
N ARG A 23 25.72 37.04 -7.90
CA ARG A 23 25.51 36.11 -6.80
C ARG A 23 25.17 34.76 -7.45
N GLU A 24 26.13 33.90 -7.50
CA GLU A 24 25.84 32.49 -7.66
C GLU A 24 25.06 32.07 -6.42
N ALA A 25 23.74 32.24 -6.50
CA ALA A 25 22.85 31.62 -5.56
C ALA A 25 22.98 30.11 -5.78
N SER A 26 24.01 29.55 -5.16
CA SER A 26 24.06 28.11 -5.04
C SER A 26 22.76 27.71 -4.36
N LYS A 27 21.83 27.16 -5.14
CA LYS A 27 20.69 26.49 -4.59
C LYS A 27 21.24 25.58 -3.50
N LYS A 28 20.77 25.76 -2.30
CA LYS A 28 21.01 24.80 -1.24
C LYS A 28 20.36 23.47 -1.67
N ALA A 29 20.96 22.80 -2.59
CA ALA A 29 20.49 21.50 -3.05
C ALA A 29 20.57 20.44 -1.94
N GLY A 30 21.24 20.76 -0.86
CA GLY A 30 21.48 19.83 0.23
C GLY A 30 20.50 19.89 1.39
N SER A 31 19.60 20.86 1.47
CA SER A 31 18.73 20.98 2.64
C SER A 31 17.61 19.93 2.68
N SER A 32 17.25 19.34 1.57
CA SER A 32 16.20 18.31 1.49
C SER A 32 16.71 16.89 1.73
N THR A 33 18.01 16.69 1.81
CA THR A 33 18.60 15.35 1.96
C THR A 33 18.47 14.78 3.36
N LYS A 34 17.96 15.54 4.31
CA LYS A 34 17.62 15.06 5.65
C LYS A 34 16.29 14.33 5.71
N ASN A 35 15.64 14.12 4.57
CA ASN A 35 14.47 13.26 4.53
C ASN A 35 14.91 11.81 4.76
N LEU A 36 15.00 11.42 6.02
CA LEU A 36 15.20 10.06 6.48
C LEU A 36 13.92 9.24 6.31
N GLY A 37 13.07 9.64 5.36
CA GLY A 37 11.91 8.86 4.95
C GLY A 37 12.36 7.49 4.50
N GLY A 38 11.85 6.46 5.10
CA GLY A 38 12.22 5.07 4.79
C GLY A 38 12.32 4.18 6.02
N LYS A 39 12.58 4.74 7.19
CA LYS A 39 12.47 4.02 8.46
C LYS A 39 11.07 4.14 9.04
N SER A 40 10.03 3.86 8.25
CA SER A 40 8.69 3.74 8.82
C SER A 40 8.63 2.45 9.65
N PRO A 41 7.98 2.48 10.83
CA PRO A 41 7.73 1.24 11.57
C PRO A 41 6.96 0.26 10.70
N GLY A 42 7.20 -1.02 10.87
CA GLY A 42 6.51 -2.08 10.13
C GLY A 42 4.99 -1.87 10.13
N LYS A 43 4.31 -2.27 9.07
CA LYS A 43 2.86 -2.09 8.92
C LYS A 43 2.03 -3.01 9.82
N ARG A 44 2.66 -3.87 10.62
CA ARG A 44 2.05 -4.85 11.53
C ARG A 44 1.07 -5.77 10.83
N TYR A 45 1.42 -6.20 9.62
CA TYR A 45 0.65 -7.24 8.93
C TYR A 45 0.73 -8.57 9.67
N GLY A 46 -0.31 -9.36 9.57
CA GLY A 46 -0.38 -10.68 10.16
C GLY A 46 -1.76 -11.01 10.73
N VAL A 47 -1.85 -12.16 11.35
CA VAL A 47 -3.00 -12.64 12.12
C VAL A 47 -3.16 -11.80 13.37
N LYS A 48 -4.40 -11.47 13.73
CA LYS A 48 -4.77 -10.71 14.93
C LYS A 48 -5.51 -11.55 15.96
N THR A 49 -6.19 -12.59 15.51
CA THR A 49 -6.97 -13.51 16.34
C THR A 49 -6.52 -14.93 16.03
N LEU A 50 -6.36 -15.75 17.04
CA LEU A 50 -5.95 -17.13 16.89
C LEU A 50 -7.15 -18.04 16.61
N ASP A 51 -6.86 -19.29 16.22
CA ASP A 51 -7.88 -20.31 16.08
C ASP A 51 -8.52 -20.63 17.43
N GLY A 52 -9.83 -20.59 17.51
CA GLY A 52 -10.57 -20.80 18.76
C GLY A 52 -10.91 -19.53 19.53
N ASP A 53 -10.36 -18.38 19.15
CA ASP A 53 -10.68 -17.11 19.80
C ASP A 53 -12.13 -16.70 19.51
N PHE A 54 -12.79 -16.14 20.52
CA PHE A 54 -14.08 -15.49 20.34
C PHE A 54 -13.90 -14.08 19.81
N VAL A 55 -14.71 -13.69 18.84
CA VAL A 55 -14.68 -12.38 18.21
C VAL A 55 -16.05 -11.79 18.07
N HIS A 56 -16.14 -10.47 18.14
CA HIS A 56 -17.35 -9.71 17.84
C HIS A 56 -17.40 -9.28 16.39
N ALA A 57 -18.59 -9.02 15.89
CA ALA A 57 -18.80 -8.45 14.56
C ALA A 57 -17.98 -7.16 14.40
N GLY A 58 -17.28 -7.03 13.27
CA GLY A 58 -16.39 -5.92 12.99
C GLY A 58 -14.95 -6.10 13.49
N ASN A 59 -14.64 -7.11 14.30
CA ASN A 59 -13.28 -7.36 14.75
C ASN A 59 -12.38 -7.75 13.58
N ILE A 60 -11.15 -7.19 13.56
CA ILE A 60 -10.14 -7.50 12.56
C ILE A 60 -9.51 -8.84 12.90
N LEU A 61 -9.61 -9.80 11.98
CA LEU A 61 -9.05 -11.14 12.11
C LEU A 61 -7.60 -11.21 11.60
N ALA A 62 -7.36 -10.63 10.44
CA ALA A 62 -6.03 -10.60 9.84
C ALA A 62 -5.84 -9.36 8.97
N THR A 63 -4.62 -8.83 8.98
CA THR A 63 -4.19 -7.74 8.09
C THR A 63 -3.11 -8.24 7.15
N GLN A 64 -3.23 -7.97 5.87
CA GLN A 64 -2.32 -8.51 4.86
C GLN A 64 -2.19 -7.55 3.67
N ARG A 65 -1.06 -7.62 2.98
CA ARG A 65 -0.84 -6.85 1.74
C ARG A 65 -1.31 -7.61 0.51
N LEU A 66 -1.02 -8.90 0.47
CA LEU A 66 -1.45 -9.84 -0.57
C LEU A 66 -2.37 -10.87 0.09
N MET A 67 -3.20 -11.54 -0.71
CA MET A 67 -4.14 -12.56 -0.24
C MET A 67 -3.39 -13.83 0.19
N ARG A 68 -3.01 -13.87 1.47
CA ARG A 68 -2.43 -15.04 2.13
C ARG A 68 -3.51 -15.89 2.79
N TRP A 69 -4.43 -15.23 3.47
CA TRP A 69 -5.62 -15.83 4.08
C TRP A 69 -6.84 -15.37 3.30
N HIS A 70 -7.74 -16.29 3.03
CA HIS A 70 -8.96 -16.03 2.26
C HIS A 70 -10.15 -15.90 3.19
N PRO A 71 -11.13 -15.06 2.88
CA PRO A 71 -12.37 -14.98 3.63
C PRO A 71 -13.17 -16.26 3.42
N GLY A 72 -13.63 -16.87 4.51
CA GLY A 72 -14.54 -18.00 4.53
C GLY A 72 -15.93 -17.61 5.01
N SER A 73 -16.58 -18.50 5.75
CA SER A 73 -17.90 -18.27 6.30
C SER A 73 -17.89 -17.12 7.34
N GLN A 74 -18.86 -16.20 7.27
CA GLN A 74 -19.03 -15.06 8.15
C GLN A 74 -17.81 -14.14 8.29
N VAL A 75 -16.98 -14.09 7.25
CA VAL A 75 -15.78 -13.22 7.19
C VAL A 75 -15.86 -12.31 5.96
N GLY A 76 -15.76 -11.02 6.21
CA GLY A 76 -15.70 -9.99 5.18
C GLY A 76 -14.27 -9.62 4.84
N ILE A 77 -14.10 -9.09 3.63
CA ILE A 77 -12.84 -8.51 3.17
C ILE A 77 -12.98 -7.00 3.04
N GLY A 78 -12.14 -6.28 3.72
CA GLY A 78 -12.10 -4.83 3.69
C GLY A 78 -10.97 -4.28 2.82
N ARG A 79 -10.75 -2.98 2.95
CA ARG A 79 -9.67 -2.29 2.25
C ARG A 79 -8.31 -2.92 2.60
N ASN A 80 -7.40 -2.97 1.64
CA ASN A 80 -6.07 -3.58 1.79
C ASN A 80 -6.10 -5.07 2.20
N ASN A 81 -7.08 -5.82 1.70
CA ASN A 81 -7.22 -7.25 1.97
C ASN A 81 -7.33 -7.59 3.48
N THR A 82 -7.82 -6.66 4.29
CA THR A 82 -8.06 -6.87 5.71
C THR A 82 -9.28 -7.77 5.89
N LEU A 83 -9.13 -8.85 6.66
CA LEU A 83 -10.23 -9.73 7.01
C LEU A 83 -10.87 -9.28 8.33
N PHE A 84 -12.19 -9.26 8.37
CA PHE A 84 -12.96 -8.89 9.57
C PHE A 84 -14.19 -9.78 9.73
N ALA A 85 -14.62 -9.96 10.97
CA ALA A 85 -15.79 -10.76 11.31
C ALA A 85 -17.08 -10.01 10.93
N LEU A 86 -18.03 -10.71 10.33
CA LEU A 86 -19.36 -10.18 10.03
C LEU A 86 -20.36 -10.40 11.19
N GLU A 87 -20.15 -11.47 11.96
CA GLU A 87 -20.96 -11.85 13.10
C GLU A 87 -20.10 -12.23 14.30
N ASP A 88 -20.73 -12.27 15.48
CA ASP A 88 -20.10 -12.75 16.70
C ASP A 88 -19.93 -14.26 16.65
N GLY A 89 -18.75 -14.77 17.03
CA GLY A 89 -18.51 -16.19 17.00
C GLY A 89 -17.06 -16.58 17.27
N ILE A 90 -16.75 -17.84 16.99
CA ILE A 90 -15.43 -18.43 17.21
C ILE A 90 -14.68 -18.51 15.89
N VAL A 91 -13.44 -18.04 15.88
CA VAL A 91 -12.57 -18.08 14.70
C VAL A 91 -12.07 -19.49 14.44
N ARG A 92 -12.10 -19.93 13.18
CA ARG A 92 -11.53 -21.18 12.70
C ARG A 92 -10.71 -21.00 11.42
N TYR A 93 -9.53 -21.57 11.40
CA TYR A 93 -8.65 -21.61 10.23
C TYR A 93 -8.74 -22.98 9.58
N THR A 94 -9.17 -23.01 8.33
CA THR A 94 -9.32 -24.24 7.55
C THR A 94 -8.47 -24.19 6.28
N LYS A 95 -8.02 -25.38 5.83
CA LYS A 95 -7.43 -25.51 4.49
C LYS A 95 -8.49 -26.06 3.55
N GLU A 96 -8.85 -25.27 2.56
CA GLU A 96 -9.91 -25.62 1.62
C GLU A 96 -9.39 -25.52 0.18
N VAL A 97 -10.08 -26.22 -0.71
CA VAL A 97 -9.80 -26.15 -2.15
C VAL A 97 -10.09 -24.74 -2.63
N TYR A 98 -9.09 -24.14 -3.25
CA TYR A 98 -9.20 -22.80 -3.78
C TYR A 98 -9.65 -22.85 -5.26
N VAL A 99 -10.83 -22.33 -5.51
CA VAL A 99 -11.33 -22.11 -6.88
C VAL A 99 -11.32 -20.60 -7.12
N PRO A 100 -10.34 -20.07 -7.87
CA PRO A 100 -10.26 -18.64 -8.13
C PRO A 100 -11.39 -18.20 -9.07
N SER A 101 -11.81 -16.97 -8.88
CA SER A 101 -12.71 -16.30 -9.81
C SER A 101 -12.04 -16.19 -11.19
N PRO A 102 -12.78 -16.35 -12.30
CA PRO A 102 -12.23 -16.23 -13.66
C PRO A 102 -11.53 -14.89 -13.94
N ARG A 103 -11.93 -13.84 -13.23
CA ARG A 103 -11.34 -12.49 -13.34
C ARG A 103 -10.13 -12.26 -12.42
N SER A 104 -9.76 -13.25 -11.61
CA SER A 104 -8.64 -13.15 -10.71
C SER A 104 -7.31 -13.23 -11.47
N SER A 105 -6.32 -12.46 -11.04
CA SER A 105 -4.95 -12.59 -11.54
C SER A 105 -4.37 -13.98 -11.30
N ASP A 106 -4.82 -14.69 -10.27
CA ASP A 106 -4.39 -16.04 -9.94
C ASP A 106 -4.87 -17.05 -11.00
N SER A 107 -6.07 -16.88 -11.57
CA SER A 107 -6.55 -17.77 -12.65
C SER A 107 -5.73 -17.61 -13.92
N MET A 108 -5.34 -16.38 -14.25
CA MET A 108 -4.58 -16.10 -15.47
C MET A 108 -3.09 -16.50 -15.35
N ASN A 109 -2.48 -16.24 -14.19
CA ASN A 109 -1.03 -16.36 -14.04
C ASN A 109 -0.58 -17.70 -13.45
N VAL A 110 -1.39 -18.31 -12.60
CA VAL A 110 -1.00 -19.51 -11.85
C VAL A 110 -1.75 -20.73 -12.38
N ILE A 111 -3.08 -20.67 -12.43
CA ILE A 111 -3.89 -21.86 -12.73
C ILE A 111 -3.75 -22.31 -14.17
N ALA A 112 -3.67 -21.37 -15.12
CA ALA A 112 -3.45 -21.72 -16.52
C ALA A 112 -2.13 -22.46 -16.78
N LYS A 113 -1.17 -22.36 -15.84
CA LYS A 113 0.14 -23.03 -15.94
C LYS A 113 0.22 -24.34 -15.18
N LEU A 114 -0.80 -24.68 -14.41
CA LEU A 114 -0.82 -25.92 -13.66
C LEU A 114 -1.23 -27.09 -14.54
N PRO A 115 -0.71 -28.29 -14.26
CA PRO A 115 -1.14 -29.51 -14.97
C PRO A 115 -2.63 -29.76 -14.72
N MET A 116 -3.28 -30.42 -15.69
CA MET A 116 -4.67 -30.81 -15.55
C MET A 116 -4.89 -31.69 -14.31
N GLY A 117 -5.93 -31.38 -13.53
CA GLY A 117 -6.25 -32.10 -12.31
C GLY A 117 -5.52 -31.62 -11.05
N ALA A 118 -4.65 -30.60 -11.14
CA ALA A 118 -4.02 -30.03 -9.96
C ALA A 118 -5.03 -29.30 -9.07
N VAL A 119 -5.05 -29.67 -7.80
CA VAL A 119 -5.91 -29.05 -6.79
C VAL A 119 -5.09 -28.12 -5.91
N LEU A 120 -5.51 -26.86 -5.84
CA LEU A 120 -4.87 -25.85 -4.98
C LEU A 120 -5.60 -25.76 -3.65
N TYR A 121 -4.83 -25.81 -2.57
CA TYR A 121 -5.33 -25.58 -1.22
C TYR A 121 -4.86 -24.22 -0.71
N LYS A 122 -5.77 -23.45 -0.13
CA LYS A 122 -5.45 -22.20 0.54
C LYS A 122 -6.07 -22.19 1.94
N THR A 123 -5.55 -21.33 2.79
CA THR A 123 -6.08 -21.18 4.15
C THR A 123 -7.21 -20.18 4.14
N PHE A 124 -8.36 -20.61 4.62
CA PHE A 124 -9.55 -19.79 4.83
C PHE A 124 -9.71 -19.48 6.32
N VAL A 125 -10.24 -18.30 6.57
CA VAL A 125 -10.60 -17.85 7.92
C VAL A 125 -12.10 -17.83 8.00
N ASN A 126 -12.65 -18.59 8.93
CA ASN A 126 -14.09 -18.72 9.14
C ASN A 126 -14.43 -18.20 10.54
N VAL A 127 -15.62 -17.68 10.70
CA VAL A 127 -16.23 -17.39 12.00
C VAL A 127 -17.46 -18.26 12.14
N ILE A 128 -17.48 -19.09 13.16
CA ILE A 128 -18.60 -19.95 13.51
C ILE A 128 -19.48 -19.15 14.48
N PRO A 129 -20.67 -18.69 14.03
CA PRO A 129 -21.54 -17.90 14.90
C PRO A 129 -22.02 -18.73 16.09
N GLN A 130 -22.11 -18.09 17.26
CA GLN A 130 -22.76 -18.71 18.40
C GLN A 130 -24.30 -18.64 18.23
N PRO A 131 -24.99 -19.71 18.61
CA PRO A 131 -26.46 -19.69 18.60
C PRO A 131 -26.98 -18.61 19.53
N LYS A 132 -27.87 -17.76 19.01
CA LYS A 132 -28.53 -16.72 19.78
C LYS A 132 -29.81 -17.30 20.40
N GLU A 133 -29.77 -17.63 21.69
CA GLU A 133 -30.86 -18.31 22.39
C GLU A 133 -32.17 -17.50 22.42
N HIS A 134 -32.08 -16.16 22.27
CA HIS A 134 -33.23 -15.26 22.35
C HIS A 134 -33.63 -14.62 21.02
N SER A 135 -33.09 -15.07 19.89
CA SER A 135 -33.48 -14.56 18.59
C SER A 135 -34.40 -15.52 17.86
N PHE A 136 -35.57 -15.05 17.52
CA PHE A 136 -36.58 -15.80 16.78
C PHE A 136 -36.70 -15.24 15.37
N LYS A 137 -36.77 -16.14 14.39
CA LYS A 137 -37.04 -15.77 13.01
C LYS A 137 -38.54 -16.01 12.75
N LEU A 138 -39.25 -14.99 12.33
CA LEU A 138 -40.65 -15.13 11.93
C LEU A 138 -40.69 -15.96 10.64
N VAL A 139 -41.33 -17.11 10.68
CA VAL A 139 -41.44 -18.04 9.56
C VAL A 139 -42.71 -17.79 8.75
N ASP A 140 -43.84 -17.59 9.43
CA ASP A 140 -45.12 -17.26 8.81
C ASP A 140 -45.94 -16.28 9.66
N MET A 141 -46.67 -15.41 9.01
CA MET A 141 -47.78 -14.65 9.62
C MET A 141 -49.06 -15.39 9.29
N ILE A 142 -49.68 -16.01 10.31
CA ILE A 142 -50.99 -16.64 10.20
C ILE A 142 -52.05 -15.54 10.25
#